data_27b1bc15f14901a62bf21bc592151e6a
#
_entry.id   27b1bc15f14901a62bf21bc592151e6a
#
_cell.length_a   1.000
_cell.length_b   1.000
_cell.length_c   1.000
_cell.angle_alpha   90.00
_cell.angle_beta   90.00
_cell.angle_gamma   90.00
#
_symmetry.space_group_name_H-M   'P 1'
#
loop_
_entity.id
_entity.type
_entity.pdbx_description
1 polymer ?
#
loop_
_entity_poly.entity_id
_entity_poly.type
_entity_poly.pdbx_seq_one_letter_code
_entity_poly.pdbx_strand_id
1 'polypeptide(L)'
;MLKRDQVSEYLKKLEQNERKILRDLGVKFGRYHVFLYQLIKPEAVSLRTLLWKNFYQKFHNLKPPTFGLNFLDDKEIKNKNFMLLCGFERFDNFFVRIDILERLFVLIINSSSKENSEIKLVPEMLNLLGCSKDNFKKLLQKMNYKIFEKENET
;
A
#
# COMPACT_ATOMS: atom_id res chain seq x y z
N MET A 1 -2.23 11.44 -0.37
CA MET A 1 -2.51 10.03 -0.68
C MET A 1 -3.99 9.79 -0.46
N LEU A 2 -4.68 9.42 -1.51
CA LEU A 2 -6.13 9.28 -1.51
C LEU A 2 -6.49 7.87 -1.92
N LYS A 3 -7.50 7.28 -1.29
CA LYS A 3 -8.07 6.04 -1.77
C LYS A 3 -8.81 6.31 -3.09
N ARG A 4 -8.69 5.38 -4.02
CA ARG A 4 -9.26 5.55 -5.37
C ARG A 4 -10.78 5.70 -5.35
N ASP A 5 -11.47 5.05 -4.43
CA ASP A 5 -12.91 5.18 -4.22
C ASP A 5 -13.32 6.61 -3.83
N GLN A 6 -12.51 7.29 -3.00
CA GLN A 6 -12.76 8.67 -2.58
C GLN A 6 -12.69 9.69 -3.72
N VAL A 7 -11.95 9.38 -4.77
CA VAL A 7 -11.73 10.26 -5.92
C VAL A 7 -12.29 9.71 -7.23
N SER A 8 -13.05 8.64 -7.17
CA SER A 8 -13.56 7.91 -8.34
C SER A 8 -14.36 8.79 -9.30
N GLU A 9 -15.20 9.68 -8.78
CA GLU A 9 -16.00 10.60 -9.60
C GLU A 9 -15.14 11.63 -10.34
N TYR A 10 -14.09 12.14 -9.67
CA TYR A 10 -13.15 13.05 -10.31
C TYR A 10 -12.32 12.32 -11.37
N LEU A 11 -11.88 11.09 -11.07
CA LEU A 11 -11.11 10.29 -12.01
C LEU A 11 -11.89 9.93 -13.29
N LYS A 12 -13.21 9.72 -13.18
CA LYS A 12 -14.05 9.45 -14.34
C LYS A 12 -14.18 10.65 -15.28
N LYS A 13 -14.13 11.86 -14.75
CA LYS A 13 -14.23 13.11 -15.49
C LYS A 13 -12.93 13.52 -16.19
N LEU A 14 -11.78 12.97 -15.75
CA LEU A 14 -10.47 13.28 -16.33
C LEU A 14 -10.35 12.70 -17.74
N GLU A 15 -10.04 13.55 -18.70
CA GLU A 15 -9.67 13.15 -20.05
C GLU A 15 -8.27 12.53 -20.10
N GLN A 16 -7.96 11.88 -21.23
CA GLN A 16 -6.68 11.19 -21.39
C GLN A 16 -5.48 12.15 -21.29
N ASN A 17 -5.59 13.35 -21.86
CA ASN A 17 -4.54 14.37 -21.80
C ASN A 17 -4.33 14.88 -20.38
N GLU A 18 -5.39 15.11 -19.61
CA GLU A 18 -5.33 15.55 -18.22
C GLU A 18 -4.66 14.50 -17.34
N ARG A 19 -4.97 13.21 -17.55
CA ARG A 19 -4.30 12.11 -16.86
C ARG A 19 -2.81 12.02 -17.21
N LYS A 20 -2.45 12.34 -18.46
CA LYS A 20 -1.05 12.41 -18.89
C LYS A 20 -0.31 13.52 -18.14
N ILE A 21 -0.86 14.72 -18.13
CA ILE A 21 -0.29 15.87 -17.40
C ILE A 21 -0.09 15.54 -15.92
N LEU A 22 -1.08 14.93 -15.27
CA LEU A 22 -0.96 14.52 -13.87
C LEU A 22 0.14 13.48 -13.65
N ARG A 23 0.31 12.51 -14.58
CA ARG A 23 1.43 11.56 -14.51
C ARG A 23 2.77 12.24 -14.68
N ASP A 24 2.88 13.20 -15.59
CA ASP A 24 4.12 13.97 -15.83
C ASP A 24 4.49 14.80 -14.59
N LEU A 25 3.48 15.25 -13.82
CA LEU A 25 3.65 15.88 -12.50
C LEU A 25 3.97 14.90 -11.36
N GLY A 26 4.04 13.60 -11.65
CA GLY A 26 4.40 12.57 -10.68
C GLY A 26 3.24 11.89 -9.98
N VAL A 27 1.98 12.16 -10.38
CA VAL A 27 0.81 11.45 -9.84
C VAL A 27 0.79 10.01 -10.32
N LYS A 28 0.68 9.09 -9.38
CA LYS A 28 0.51 7.66 -9.64
C LYS A 28 -0.96 7.28 -9.47
N PHE A 29 -1.53 6.71 -10.53
CA PHE A 29 -2.89 6.16 -10.52
C PHE A 29 -2.79 4.64 -10.28
N GLY A 30 -2.76 4.25 -9.01
CA GLY A 30 -2.72 2.86 -8.62
C GLY A 30 -4.09 2.19 -8.66
N ARG A 31 -4.14 0.90 -8.33
CA ARG A 31 -5.39 0.12 -8.25
C ARG A 31 -6.29 0.62 -7.13
N TYR A 32 -5.69 0.90 -5.96
CA TYR A 32 -6.39 1.26 -4.72
C TYR A 32 -6.16 2.69 -4.28
N HIS A 33 -5.04 3.30 -4.71
CA HIS A 33 -4.62 4.62 -4.30
C HIS A 33 -4.26 5.51 -5.48
N VAL A 34 -4.51 6.80 -5.31
CA VAL A 34 -3.94 7.87 -6.13
C VAL A 34 -3.00 8.68 -5.25
N PHE A 35 -1.74 8.78 -5.62
CA PHE A 35 -0.72 9.39 -4.77
C PHE A 35 0.42 10.02 -5.57
N LEU A 36 1.11 10.94 -4.92
CA LEU A 36 2.39 11.48 -5.37
C LEU A 36 3.51 10.69 -4.72
N TYR A 37 4.37 10.06 -5.53
CA TYR A 37 5.49 9.27 -5.01
C TYR A 37 6.43 10.10 -4.13
N GLN A 38 6.63 11.38 -4.48
CA GLN A 38 7.45 12.31 -3.70
C GLN A 38 6.98 12.47 -2.25
N LEU A 39 5.68 12.30 -1.98
CA LEU A 39 5.11 12.41 -0.62
C LEU A 39 5.40 11.19 0.27
N ILE A 40 5.93 10.11 -0.28
CA ILE A 40 6.33 8.91 0.47
C ILE A 40 7.82 8.97 0.86
N LYS A 41 8.58 9.88 0.27
CA LYS A 41 10.00 10.06 0.60
C LYS A 41 10.17 10.53 2.05
N PRO A 42 11.30 10.15 2.70
CA PRO A 42 11.55 10.44 4.12
C PRO A 42 11.35 11.90 4.50
N GLU A 43 11.88 12.82 3.72
CA GLU A 43 11.81 14.25 3.99
C GLU A 43 10.37 14.76 3.95
N ALA A 44 9.61 14.33 2.96
CA ALA A 44 8.20 14.69 2.82
C ALA A 44 7.35 14.09 3.93
N VAL A 45 7.60 12.85 4.33
CA VAL A 45 6.91 12.20 5.46
C VAL A 45 7.23 12.95 6.76
N SER A 46 8.49 13.32 6.99
CA SER A 46 8.91 14.07 8.18
C SER A 46 8.20 15.42 8.27
N LEU A 47 8.16 16.18 7.18
CA LEU A 47 7.48 17.47 7.13
C LEU A 47 5.96 17.32 7.33
N ARG A 48 5.34 16.39 6.64
CA ARG A 48 3.89 16.17 6.73
C ARG A 48 3.45 15.73 8.12
N THR A 49 4.20 14.84 8.75
CA THR A 49 3.91 14.40 10.13
C THR A 49 4.11 15.52 11.14
N LEU A 50 5.11 16.37 10.95
CA LEU A 50 5.31 17.57 11.78
C LEU A 50 4.13 18.54 11.68
N LEU A 51 3.72 18.88 10.45
CA LEU A 51 2.59 19.78 10.20
C LEU A 51 1.29 19.19 10.78
N TRP A 52 1.05 17.90 10.61
CA TRP A 52 -0.13 17.22 11.11
C TRP A 52 -0.19 17.22 12.63
N LYS A 53 0.93 16.95 13.32
CA LYS A 53 1.03 17.02 14.78
C LYS A 53 0.78 18.42 15.31
N ASN A 54 1.35 19.43 14.65
CA ASN A 54 1.14 20.83 15.03
C ASN A 54 -0.32 21.25 14.86
N PHE A 55 -0.97 20.79 13.80
CA PHE A 55 -2.38 21.09 13.56
C PHE A 55 -3.30 20.47 14.62
N TYR A 56 -3.09 19.19 14.94
CA TYR A 56 -3.97 18.48 15.89
C TYR A 56 -3.58 18.66 17.35
N GLN A 57 -2.35 19.06 17.68
CA GLN A 57 -1.80 19.26 19.03
C GLN A 57 -1.98 18.10 20.04
N LYS A 58 -2.41 16.91 19.58
CA LYS A 58 -2.80 15.76 20.43
C LYS A 58 -1.87 14.54 20.28
N PHE A 59 -1.03 14.51 19.27
CA PHE A 59 -0.32 13.29 18.85
C PHE A 59 1.20 13.47 18.84
N HIS A 60 1.73 14.23 19.78
CA HIS A 60 3.16 14.54 19.86
C HIS A 60 4.05 13.30 20.01
N ASN A 61 3.53 12.24 20.63
CA ASN A 61 4.27 10.99 20.88
C ASN A 61 4.34 10.06 19.68
N LEU A 62 3.54 10.29 18.63
CA LEU A 62 3.54 9.44 17.44
C LEU A 62 4.81 9.68 16.64
N LYS A 63 5.48 8.60 16.25
CA LYS A 63 6.67 8.63 15.38
C LYS A 63 6.36 7.89 14.09
N PRO A 64 6.82 8.40 12.94
CA PRO A 64 6.71 7.66 11.69
C PRO A 64 7.51 6.35 11.79
N PRO A 65 7.10 5.30 11.05
CA PRO A 65 7.88 4.08 10.94
C PRO A 65 9.31 4.37 10.46
N THR A 66 10.23 3.47 10.79
CA THR A 66 11.60 3.55 10.28
C THR A 66 11.60 3.61 8.75
N PHE A 67 12.31 4.57 8.18
CA PHE A 67 12.41 4.72 6.74
C PHE A 67 13.06 3.48 6.10
N GLY A 68 12.58 3.11 4.92
CA GLY A 68 13.02 1.92 4.19
C GLY A 68 12.20 0.67 4.45
N LEU A 69 11.33 0.66 5.46
CA LEU A 69 10.41 -0.46 5.68
C LEU A 69 9.28 -0.46 4.64
N ASN A 70 8.98 -1.65 4.12
CA ASN A 70 7.89 -1.88 3.17
C ASN A 70 6.66 -2.50 3.84
N PHE A 71 6.89 -3.23 4.94
CA PHE A 71 5.90 -3.99 5.67
C PHE A 71 6.16 -3.88 7.18
N LEU A 72 5.08 -3.80 7.96
CA LEU A 72 5.10 -3.79 9.41
C LEU A 72 4.02 -4.73 9.94
N ASP A 73 4.36 -5.47 10.99
CA ASP A 73 3.41 -6.21 11.82
C ASP A 73 3.43 -5.59 13.21
N ASP A 74 2.44 -4.76 13.50
CA ASP A 74 2.38 -4.05 14.79
C ASP A 74 0.94 -3.93 15.27
N LYS A 75 0.63 -4.63 16.35
CA LYS A 75 -0.68 -4.63 16.99
C LYS A 75 -0.93 -3.39 17.86
N GLU A 76 0.13 -2.69 18.23
CA GLU A 76 0.03 -1.53 19.13
C GLU A 76 -0.29 -0.24 18.38
N ILE A 77 0.03 -0.18 17.10
CA ILE A 77 -0.27 0.99 16.25
C ILE A 77 -1.78 1.12 16.07
N LYS A 78 -2.37 2.09 16.75
CA LYS A 78 -3.83 2.34 16.71
C LYS A 78 -4.23 3.43 15.73
N ASN A 79 -3.35 4.40 15.45
CA ASN A 79 -3.70 5.55 14.62
C ASN A 79 -3.54 5.27 13.12
N LYS A 80 -4.62 4.80 12.51
CA LYS A 80 -4.71 4.50 11.09
C LYS A 80 -4.43 5.74 10.19
N ASN A 81 -4.93 6.90 10.60
CA ASN A 81 -4.78 8.13 9.80
C ASN A 81 -3.34 8.62 9.80
N PHE A 82 -2.64 8.50 10.92
CA PHE A 82 -1.23 8.81 11.00
C PHE A 82 -0.40 7.87 10.12
N MET A 83 -0.69 6.58 10.14
CA MET A 83 0.01 5.61 9.29
C MET A 83 -0.25 5.86 7.80
N LEU A 84 -1.47 6.20 7.43
CA LEU A 84 -1.79 6.59 6.05
C LEU A 84 -1.05 7.87 5.64
N LEU A 85 -0.91 8.83 6.56
CA LEU A 85 -0.08 10.02 6.36
C LEU A 85 1.38 9.66 6.09
N CYS A 86 1.91 8.65 6.79
CA CYS A 86 3.25 8.12 6.58
C CYS A 86 3.39 7.26 5.30
N GLY A 87 2.31 7.02 4.59
CA GLY A 87 2.32 6.25 3.34
C GLY A 87 2.05 4.76 3.51
N PHE A 88 1.45 4.34 4.62
CA PHE A 88 1.12 2.94 4.90
C PHE A 88 -0.39 2.70 4.91
N GLU A 89 -0.84 1.68 4.17
CA GLU A 89 -2.21 1.17 4.26
C GLU A 89 -2.28 0.06 5.32
N ARG A 90 -3.39 0.03 6.06
CA ARG A 90 -3.61 -0.91 7.16
C ARG A 90 -4.46 -2.09 6.73
N PHE A 91 -3.99 -3.29 7.11
CA PHE A 91 -4.73 -4.56 7.03
C PHE A 91 -4.68 -5.24 8.41
N ASP A 92 -5.62 -4.90 9.28
CA ASP A 92 -5.67 -5.33 10.68
C ASP A 92 -4.43 -4.85 11.48
N ASN A 93 -3.51 -5.74 11.83
CA ASN A 93 -2.23 -5.41 12.46
C ASN A 93 -1.08 -5.22 11.46
N PHE A 94 -1.31 -5.49 10.18
CA PHE A 94 -0.31 -5.31 9.14
C PHE A 94 -0.43 -3.94 8.48
N PHE A 95 0.73 -3.37 8.17
CA PHE A 95 0.84 -2.12 7.44
C PHE A 95 1.76 -2.31 6.24
N VAL A 96 1.30 -1.93 5.08
CA VAL A 96 2.05 -2.06 3.82
C VAL A 96 2.21 -0.67 3.21
N ARG A 97 3.44 -0.32 2.83
CA ARG A 97 3.68 0.96 2.16
C ARG A 97 2.93 1.01 0.82
N ILE A 98 2.27 2.12 0.55
CA ILE A 98 1.30 2.25 -0.55
C ILE A 98 1.92 1.94 -1.92
N ASP A 99 3.11 2.43 -2.20
CA ASP A 99 3.81 2.16 -3.47
C ASP A 99 4.17 0.67 -3.63
N ILE A 100 4.51 0.01 -2.53
CA ILE A 100 4.80 -1.43 -2.47
C ILE A 100 3.52 -2.24 -2.66
N LEU A 101 2.43 -1.82 -2.02
CA LEU A 101 1.12 -2.44 -2.17
C LEU A 101 0.64 -2.42 -3.63
N GLU A 102 0.79 -1.28 -4.31
CA GLU A 102 0.40 -1.15 -5.72
C GLU A 102 1.27 -2.02 -6.64
N ARG A 103 2.57 -2.15 -6.35
CA ARG A 103 3.47 -3.08 -7.06
C ARG A 103 3.10 -4.54 -6.79
N LEU A 104 2.74 -4.88 -5.56
CA LEU A 104 2.26 -6.22 -5.20
C LEU A 104 1.02 -6.59 -6.05
N PHE A 105 0.09 -5.66 -6.24
CA PHE A 105 -1.08 -5.90 -7.08
C PHE A 105 -0.73 -6.20 -8.52
N VAL A 106 0.23 -5.50 -9.09
CA VAL A 106 0.71 -5.78 -10.45
C VAL A 106 1.29 -7.20 -10.53
N LEU A 107 2.08 -7.62 -9.54
CA LEU A 107 2.61 -8.98 -9.49
C LEU A 107 1.51 -10.03 -9.34
N ILE A 108 0.51 -9.78 -8.49
CA ILE A 108 -0.65 -10.65 -8.31
C ILE A 108 -1.41 -10.84 -9.63
N ILE A 109 -1.72 -9.75 -10.34
CA ILE A 109 -2.44 -9.80 -11.61
C ILE A 109 -1.62 -10.56 -12.68
N ASN A 110 -0.32 -10.31 -12.75
CA ASN A 110 0.56 -10.94 -13.72
C ASN A 110 0.76 -12.45 -13.45
N SER A 111 0.65 -12.87 -12.19
CA SER A 111 0.77 -14.27 -11.78
C SER A 111 -0.56 -15.02 -11.77
N SER A 112 -1.69 -14.34 -12.03
CA SER A 112 -3.00 -14.97 -12.10
C SER A 112 -3.16 -15.73 -13.42
N SER A 113 -3.59 -16.99 -13.34
CA SER A 113 -3.98 -17.76 -14.53
C SER A 113 -5.35 -17.26 -15.03
N LYS A 114 -5.47 -17.05 -16.35
CA LYS A 114 -6.72 -16.59 -16.97
C LYS A 114 -7.88 -17.59 -16.81
N GLU A 115 -7.56 -18.86 -16.59
CA GLU A 115 -8.57 -19.95 -16.59
C GLU A 115 -9.21 -20.15 -15.22
N ASN A 116 -8.49 -20.03 -14.10
CA ASN A 116 -8.97 -20.44 -12.79
C ASN A 116 -9.00 -19.31 -11.75
N SER A 117 -8.65 -18.08 -12.08
CA SER A 117 -8.48 -16.99 -11.10
C SER A 117 -7.52 -17.34 -9.95
N GLU A 118 -6.69 -18.37 -10.13
CA GLU A 118 -5.68 -18.77 -9.16
C GLU A 118 -4.44 -17.90 -9.31
N ILE A 119 -3.91 -17.45 -8.17
CA ILE A 119 -2.70 -16.65 -8.09
C ILE A 119 -1.61 -17.54 -7.54
N LYS A 120 -0.55 -17.73 -8.31
CA LYS A 120 0.63 -18.44 -7.83
C LYS A 120 1.50 -17.50 -7.02
N LEU A 121 1.81 -17.92 -5.79
CA LEU A 121 2.74 -17.19 -4.94
C LEU A 121 4.15 -17.33 -5.50
N VAL A 122 4.77 -16.20 -5.83
CA VAL A 122 6.13 -16.15 -6.37
C VAL A 122 7.08 -15.48 -5.37
N PRO A 123 8.36 -15.88 -5.34
CA PRO A 123 9.33 -15.34 -4.39
C PRO A 123 9.48 -13.81 -4.45
N GLU A 124 9.27 -13.21 -5.62
CA GLU A 124 9.34 -11.77 -5.82
C GLU A 124 8.33 -11.01 -4.96
N MET A 125 7.16 -11.58 -4.68
CA MET A 125 6.15 -10.97 -3.80
C MET A 125 6.64 -10.89 -2.35
N LEU A 126 7.31 -11.92 -1.86
CA LEU A 126 7.90 -11.95 -0.52
C LEU A 126 9.06 -10.97 -0.40
N ASN A 127 9.94 -10.96 -1.41
CA ASN A 127 11.09 -10.05 -1.47
C ASN A 127 10.64 -8.58 -1.52
N LEU A 128 9.57 -8.30 -2.25
CA LEU A 128 9.01 -6.95 -2.36
C LEU A 128 8.54 -6.41 -1.00
N LEU A 129 7.89 -7.25 -0.21
CA LEU A 129 7.38 -6.87 1.12
C LEU A 129 8.46 -6.93 2.19
N GLY A 130 9.44 -7.85 2.05
CA GLY A 130 10.43 -8.11 3.10
C GLY A 130 9.83 -8.77 4.34
N CYS A 131 8.81 -9.62 4.17
CA CYS A 131 8.13 -10.33 5.24
C CYS A 131 8.27 -11.86 5.11
N SER A 132 7.97 -12.58 6.20
CA SER A 132 7.94 -14.05 6.18
C SER A 132 6.77 -14.58 5.34
N LYS A 133 6.89 -15.82 4.86
CA LYS A 133 5.83 -16.50 4.11
C LYS A 133 4.53 -16.57 4.89
N ASP A 134 4.62 -16.80 6.21
CA ASP A 134 3.44 -16.89 7.09
C ASP A 134 2.74 -15.54 7.23
N ASN A 135 3.51 -14.46 7.43
CA ASN A 135 2.95 -13.11 7.48
C ASN A 135 2.34 -12.71 6.13
N PHE A 136 2.97 -13.10 5.03
CA PHE A 136 2.42 -12.87 3.70
C PHE A 136 1.09 -13.59 3.48
N LYS A 137 0.98 -14.88 3.87
CA LYS A 137 -0.29 -15.62 3.82
C LYS A 137 -1.39 -14.92 4.63
N LYS A 138 -1.08 -14.55 5.88
CA LYS A 138 -2.01 -13.80 6.74
C LYS A 138 -2.42 -12.47 6.14
N LEU A 139 -1.48 -11.72 5.55
CA LEU A 139 -1.78 -10.47 4.85
C LEU A 139 -2.77 -10.69 3.70
N LEU A 140 -2.53 -11.70 2.84
CA LEU A 140 -3.43 -12.03 1.73
C LEU A 140 -4.85 -12.38 2.22
N GLN A 141 -4.96 -13.13 3.33
CA GLN A 141 -6.25 -13.42 3.95
C GLN A 141 -6.97 -12.14 4.42
N LYS A 142 -6.23 -11.19 5.00
CA LYS A 142 -6.77 -9.87 5.40
C LYS A 142 -7.14 -8.98 4.21
N MET A 143 -6.57 -9.26 3.05
CA MET A 143 -6.93 -8.64 1.77
C MET A 143 -8.08 -9.38 1.05
N ASN A 144 -8.73 -10.35 1.72
CA ASN A 144 -9.83 -11.16 1.21
C ASN A 144 -9.44 -12.18 0.10
N TYR A 145 -8.18 -12.58 0.03
CA TYR A 145 -7.77 -13.70 -0.81
C TYR A 145 -7.96 -15.03 -0.07
N LYS A 146 -8.44 -16.04 -0.78
CA LYS A 146 -8.50 -17.42 -0.28
C LYS A 146 -7.18 -18.11 -0.60
N ILE A 147 -6.61 -18.81 0.37
CA ILE A 147 -5.34 -19.53 0.21
C ILE A 147 -5.63 -21.02 0.12
N PHE A 148 -5.12 -21.64 -0.92
CA PHE A 148 -5.13 -23.09 -1.12
C PHE A 148 -3.68 -23.58 -1.14
N GLU A 149 -3.35 -24.58 -0.33
CA GLU A 149 -2.09 -25.28 -0.43
C GLU A 149 -2.32 -26.51 -1.32
N LYS A 150 -1.67 -26.53 -2.48
CA LYS A 150 -1.58 -27.77 -3.26
C LYS A 150 -0.48 -28.60 -2.62
N GLU A 151 -0.81 -29.75 -2.06
CA GLU A 151 0.18 -30.77 -1.71
C GLU A 151 0.94 -31.11 -2.99
N ASN A 152 2.26 -30.94 -2.96
CA ASN A 152 3.11 -31.40 -4.05
C ASN A 152 2.99 -32.94 -4.05
N GLU A 153 2.31 -33.49 -5.04
CA GLU A 153 2.52 -34.86 -5.44
C GLU A 153 3.99 -34.97 -5.81
N THR A 154 4.73 -35.71 -4.99
CA THR A 154 6.11 -36.16 -5.22
C THR A 154 6.21 -37.02 -6.47
#